data_15146668fb1dd6def2cbf4ee61d2aba1
#
_entry.id   15146668fb1dd6def2cbf4ee61d2aba1
#
_cell.length_a   1.000
_cell.length_b   1.000
_cell.length_c   1.000
_cell.angle_alpha   90.00
_cell.angle_beta   90.00
_cell.angle_gamma   90.00
#
_symmetry.space_group_name_H-M   'P 1'
#
loop_
_entity.id
_entity.type
_entity.pdbx_description
1 polymer ?
#
loop_
_entity_poly.entity_id
_entity_poly.type
_entity_poly.pdbx_seq_one_letter_code
_entity_poly.pdbx_strand_id
1 'polypeptide(L)'
;MPNPRLDFVTCASPAGLHRQAYWEWGDPDNDKVLLCVHGLTRTGRDFDTLAQRLCGEYRVVCPDVVGRGASDWLLNPAFYTVPQYVADMVTLIARLRPATLHWIGTSMGGLIGMTLAGTAALSARMRTRQHAGHDRLPGQGLHIDKLVLNDVGPRLQAAALSRIGQYVGQGQAFDSFEDAVAYLRDVSAAFGSHTDEQWRDLASHVFRQEGGRWVKHYDLGLAAPFNVQDDAALAAGEQMLWHSYEAIDCPILVMRGAHSDLLSPETVREMVRRNPRTQSVEVEGVGHAPTLMHDNQLGPIENFLRGLQ
;
A
#
# COMPACT_ATOMS: atom_id res chain seq x y z
N MET A 1 22.87 9.64 -4.21
CA MET A 1 21.86 9.34 -3.19
C MET A 1 22.05 7.90 -2.75
N PRO A 2 21.79 7.52 -1.49
CA PRO A 2 22.00 6.14 -1.07
C PRO A 2 21.05 5.20 -1.83
N ASN A 3 21.58 4.13 -2.40
CA ASN A 3 20.77 3.08 -3.00
C ASN A 3 20.08 2.30 -1.89
N PRO A 4 18.84 1.83 -2.11
CA PRO A 4 18.15 0.99 -1.13
C PRO A 4 18.85 -0.36 -0.95
N ARG A 5 18.73 -0.91 0.23
CA ARG A 5 19.10 -2.30 0.50
C ARG A 5 17.90 -3.20 0.22
N LEU A 6 18.13 -4.32 -0.45
CA LEU A 6 17.13 -5.36 -0.65
C LEU A 6 17.34 -6.46 0.39
N ASP A 7 16.29 -6.83 1.13
CA ASP A 7 16.27 -7.95 2.04
C ASP A 7 14.95 -8.72 1.94
N PHE A 8 14.82 -9.84 2.62
CA PHE A 8 13.68 -10.75 2.50
C PHE A 8 13.21 -11.22 3.88
N VAL A 9 11.92 -11.42 4.01
CA VAL A 9 11.30 -12.12 5.14
C VAL A 9 10.53 -13.34 4.62
N THR A 10 10.62 -14.47 5.34
CA THR A 10 9.84 -15.67 5.02
C THR A 10 8.47 -15.55 5.64
N CYS A 11 7.45 -15.62 4.81
CA CYS A 11 6.04 -15.59 5.15
C CYS A 11 5.40 -16.95 4.88
N ALA A 12 4.18 -17.14 5.36
CA ALA A 12 3.41 -18.37 5.18
C ALA A 12 2.03 -18.07 4.59
N SER A 13 1.57 -18.96 3.71
CA SER A 13 0.20 -19.02 3.23
C SER A 13 -0.35 -20.44 3.44
N PRO A 14 -1.65 -20.66 3.30
CA PRO A 14 -2.20 -22.02 3.34
C PRO A 14 -1.60 -22.97 2.28
N ALA A 15 -0.98 -22.45 1.22
CA ALA A 15 -0.30 -23.23 0.18
C ALA A 15 1.20 -23.46 0.44
N GLY A 16 1.77 -22.91 1.53
CA GLY A 16 3.18 -23.10 1.87
C GLY A 16 3.91 -21.79 2.18
N LEU A 17 5.24 -21.86 2.18
CA LEU A 17 6.10 -20.71 2.46
C LEU A 17 6.37 -19.92 1.18
N HIS A 18 6.57 -18.61 1.37
CA HIS A 18 7.01 -17.68 0.32
C HIS A 18 7.88 -16.59 0.92
N ARG A 19 8.75 -16.00 0.12
CA ARG A 19 9.57 -14.86 0.54
C ARG A 19 8.91 -13.57 0.12
N GLN A 20 8.83 -12.63 1.04
CA GLN A 20 8.49 -11.25 0.74
C GLN A 20 9.76 -10.41 0.74
N ALA A 21 10.04 -9.77 -0.39
CA ALA A 21 11.10 -8.81 -0.54
C ALA A 21 10.72 -7.45 0.06
N TYR A 22 11.70 -6.72 0.57
CA TYR A 22 11.52 -5.31 0.94
C TYR A 22 12.78 -4.49 0.66
N TRP A 23 12.57 -3.27 0.25
CA TRP A 23 13.60 -2.27 0.00
C TRP A 23 13.70 -1.36 1.21
N GLU A 24 14.92 -1.02 1.62
CA GLU A 24 15.17 -0.30 2.85
C GLU A 24 16.13 0.87 2.64
N TRP A 25 15.74 2.05 3.11
CA TRP A 25 16.55 3.27 3.14
C TRP A 25 16.74 3.73 4.59
N GLY A 26 17.83 4.46 4.82
CA GLY A 26 18.17 5.00 6.13
C GLY A 26 18.99 4.05 6.98
N ASP A 27 19.07 4.36 8.27
CA ASP A 27 19.80 3.58 9.26
C ASP A 27 19.01 2.31 9.60
N PRO A 28 19.58 1.10 9.41
CA PRO A 28 18.91 -0.16 9.76
C PRO A 28 18.65 -0.35 11.25
N ASP A 29 19.37 0.38 12.11
CA ASP A 29 19.20 0.32 13.55
C ASP A 29 18.20 1.36 14.08
N ASN A 30 17.65 2.23 13.20
CA ASN A 30 16.62 3.17 13.58
C ASN A 30 15.30 2.44 13.82
N ASP A 31 14.80 2.48 15.05
CA ASP A 31 13.55 1.83 15.48
C ASP A 31 12.28 2.63 15.14
N LYS A 32 12.45 3.83 14.54
CA LYS A 32 11.37 4.64 13.97
C LYS A 32 11.15 4.26 12.51
N VAL A 33 10.27 3.31 12.28
CA VAL A 33 10.01 2.73 10.95
C VAL A 33 8.87 3.46 10.24
N LEU A 34 9.11 3.80 8.97
CA LEU A 34 8.09 4.21 8.01
C LEU A 34 7.88 3.09 7.00
N LEU A 35 6.75 2.40 7.10
CA LEU A 35 6.38 1.31 6.19
C LEU A 35 5.52 1.86 5.05
N CYS A 36 6.01 1.72 3.80
CA CYS A 36 5.36 2.24 2.60
C CYS A 36 4.91 1.09 1.70
N VAL A 37 3.59 0.93 1.52
CA VAL A 37 3.01 -0.22 0.82
C VAL A 37 2.29 0.23 -0.45
N HIS A 38 2.69 -0.35 -1.56
CA HIS A 38 2.31 0.02 -2.92
C HIS A 38 0.91 -0.45 -3.35
N GLY A 39 0.44 0.05 -4.48
CA GLY A 39 -0.81 -0.34 -5.15
C GLY A 39 -0.76 -1.72 -5.81
N LEU A 40 -1.89 -2.17 -6.33
CA LEU A 40 -2.15 -3.56 -6.76
C LEU A 40 -1.08 -4.15 -7.70
N THR A 41 -0.69 -3.41 -8.75
CA THR A 41 0.23 -3.87 -9.80
C THR A 41 1.60 -3.20 -9.75
N ARG A 42 1.92 -2.60 -8.60
CA ARG A 42 3.12 -1.80 -8.40
C ARG A 42 4.16 -2.54 -7.55
N THR A 43 5.23 -1.86 -7.19
CA THR A 43 6.32 -2.39 -6.34
C THR A 43 6.71 -1.39 -5.26
N GLY A 44 7.49 -1.81 -4.28
CA GLY A 44 8.01 -0.94 -3.22
C GLY A 44 8.85 0.23 -3.73
N ARG A 45 9.37 0.13 -4.96
CA ARG A 45 10.18 1.17 -5.61
C ARG A 45 9.38 2.40 -6.05
N ASP A 46 8.05 2.36 -6.01
CA ASP A 46 7.20 3.55 -6.21
C ASP A 46 7.45 4.64 -5.15
N PHE A 47 8.03 4.26 -4.02
CA PHE A 47 8.32 5.18 -2.92
C PHE A 47 9.75 5.73 -2.89
N ASP A 48 10.56 5.51 -3.92
CA ASP A 48 11.96 5.91 -3.95
C ASP A 48 12.18 7.40 -3.63
N THR A 49 11.40 8.28 -4.27
CA THR A 49 11.49 9.73 -4.02
C THR A 49 11.13 10.09 -2.58
N LEU A 50 10.04 9.53 -2.06
CA LEU A 50 9.62 9.74 -0.67
C LEU A 50 10.63 9.17 0.31
N ALA A 51 11.14 7.97 0.06
CA ALA A 51 12.10 7.29 0.92
C ALA A 51 13.42 8.06 0.99
N GLN A 52 13.91 8.59 -0.12
CA GLN A 52 15.12 9.43 -0.16
C GLN A 52 14.96 10.72 0.67
N ARG A 53 13.77 11.31 0.71
CA ARG A 53 13.50 12.53 1.50
C ARG A 53 13.42 12.26 3.00
N LEU A 54 12.94 11.08 3.39
CA LEU A 54 12.63 10.76 4.78
C LEU A 54 13.65 9.83 5.46
N CYS A 55 14.59 9.24 4.71
CA CYS A 55 15.55 8.27 5.26
C CYS A 55 16.54 8.86 6.27
N GLY A 56 16.65 10.17 6.39
CA GLY A 56 17.40 10.82 7.46
C GLY A 56 16.69 10.84 8.82
N GLU A 57 15.36 10.67 8.82
CA GLU A 57 14.52 10.69 10.03
C GLU A 57 13.96 9.30 10.38
N TYR A 58 13.79 8.46 9.37
CA TYR A 58 13.14 7.15 9.46
C TYR A 58 14.01 6.05 8.86
N ARG A 59 13.85 4.86 9.37
CA ARG A 59 14.12 3.63 8.62
C ARG A 59 12.92 3.42 7.69
N VAL A 60 13.06 3.78 6.41
CA VAL A 60 11.98 3.64 5.43
C VAL A 60 12.03 2.25 4.83
N VAL A 61 10.92 1.51 4.92
CA VAL A 61 10.81 0.13 4.45
C VAL A 61 9.67 0.04 3.45
N CYS A 62 9.97 -0.42 2.25
CA CYS A 62 9.03 -0.52 1.13
C CYS A 62 8.98 -1.98 0.65
N PRO A 63 8.05 -2.81 1.16
CA PRO A 63 7.91 -4.18 0.69
C PRO A 63 7.38 -4.24 -0.75
N ASP A 64 7.82 -5.25 -1.47
CA ASP A 64 7.10 -5.76 -2.62
C ASP A 64 6.07 -6.76 -2.08
N VAL A 65 4.78 -6.44 -2.18
CA VAL A 65 3.72 -7.35 -1.74
C VAL A 65 3.78 -8.63 -2.57
N VAL A 66 3.60 -9.79 -1.93
CA VAL A 66 3.71 -11.11 -2.57
C VAL A 66 3.02 -11.14 -3.95
N GLY A 67 3.70 -11.73 -4.94
CA GLY A 67 3.26 -11.75 -6.34
C GLY A 67 3.73 -10.54 -7.18
N ARG A 68 4.53 -9.61 -6.61
CA ARG A 68 5.05 -8.41 -7.30
C ARG A 68 6.54 -8.25 -7.05
N GLY A 69 7.21 -7.56 -7.97
CA GLY A 69 8.60 -7.19 -7.83
C GLY A 69 9.52 -8.36 -7.54
N ALA A 70 10.36 -8.22 -6.52
CA ALA A 70 11.33 -9.24 -6.11
C ALA A 70 10.75 -10.29 -5.14
N SER A 71 9.48 -10.17 -4.74
CA SER A 71 8.80 -11.17 -3.91
C SER A 71 8.44 -12.43 -4.70
N ASP A 72 8.33 -13.56 -3.99
CA ASP A 72 7.87 -14.80 -4.58
C ASP A 72 6.41 -14.71 -5.04
N TRP A 73 6.00 -15.61 -5.93
CA TRP A 73 4.63 -15.77 -6.38
C TRP A 73 3.96 -16.88 -5.61
N LEU A 74 2.65 -16.75 -5.32
CA LEU A 74 1.92 -17.78 -4.60
C LEU A 74 1.59 -18.97 -5.50
N LEU A 75 1.75 -20.18 -4.98
CA LEU A 75 1.38 -21.42 -5.70
C LEU A 75 -0.10 -21.47 -6.03
N ASN A 76 -0.95 -20.87 -5.19
CA ASN A 76 -2.38 -20.78 -5.43
C ASN A 76 -2.82 -19.30 -5.48
N PRO A 77 -3.17 -18.78 -6.67
CA PRO A 77 -3.58 -17.39 -6.85
C PRO A 77 -4.82 -16.97 -6.04
N ALA A 78 -5.65 -17.92 -5.58
CA ALA A 78 -6.80 -17.62 -4.73
C ALA A 78 -6.40 -16.99 -3.38
N PHE A 79 -5.14 -17.09 -2.99
CA PHE A 79 -4.63 -16.46 -1.76
C PHE A 79 -4.10 -15.03 -1.95
N TYR A 80 -4.15 -14.45 -3.15
CA TYR A 80 -3.88 -13.03 -3.35
C TYR A 80 -5.01 -12.16 -2.78
N THR A 81 -5.11 -12.13 -1.46
CA THR A 81 -6.19 -11.46 -0.72
C THR A 81 -5.64 -10.51 0.34
N VAL A 82 -6.43 -9.49 0.70
CA VAL A 82 -6.04 -8.55 1.76
C VAL A 82 -5.70 -9.25 3.09
N PRO A 83 -6.44 -10.28 3.56
CA PRO A 83 -6.04 -11.02 4.77
C PRO A 83 -4.65 -11.66 4.68
N GLN A 84 -4.27 -12.24 3.54
CA GLN A 84 -2.93 -12.80 3.34
C GLN A 84 -1.87 -11.68 3.37
N TYR A 85 -2.11 -10.58 2.67
CA TYR A 85 -1.18 -9.45 2.67
C TYR A 85 -1.00 -8.85 4.07
N VAL A 86 -2.06 -8.78 4.87
CA VAL A 86 -1.98 -8.37 6.28
C VAL A 86 -1.11 -9.35 7.09
N ALA A 87 -1.25 -10.65 6.91
CA ALA A 87 -0.43 -11.66 7.60
C ALA A 87 1.05 -11.52 7.24
N ASP A 88 1.36 -11.27 5.97
CA ASP A 88 2.72 -11.03 5.50
C ASP A 88 3.32 -9.74 6.10
N MET A 89 2.53 -8.65 6.16
CA MET A 89 2.96 -7.41 6.81
C MET A 89 3.22 -7.58 8.32
N VAL A 90 2.38 -8.34 9.02
CA VAL A 90 2.61 -8.68 10.44
C VAL A 90 3.94 -9.41 10.61
N THR A 91 4.26 -10.34 9.71
CA THR A 91 5.53 -11.07 9.72
C THR A 91 6.72 -10.12 9.47
N LEU A 92 6.60 -9.21 8.51
CA LEU A 92 7.62 -8.19 8.25
C LEU A 92 7.81 -7.27 9.46
N ILE A 93 6.73 -6.74 10.05
CA ILE A 93 6.79 -5.88 11.23
C ILE A 93 7.45 -6.60 12.42
N ALA A 94 7.13 -7.88 12.62
CA ALA A 94 7.78 -8.71 13.64
C ALA A 94 9.30 -8.88 13.41
N ARG A 95 9.75 -8.93 12.14
CA ARG A 95 11.16 -8.94 11.76
C ARG A 95 11.83 -7.59 12.03
N LEU A 96 11.15 -6.47 11.73
CA LEU A 96 11.69 -5.10 11.88
C LEU A 96 11.73 -4.64 13.34
N ARG A 97 10.80 -5.08 14.18
CA ARG A 97 10.64 -4.73 15.62
C ARG A 97 10.67 -3.22 15.89
N PRO A 98 9.81 -2.41 15.22
CA PRO A 98 9.81 -0.97 15.40
C PRO A 98 9.38 -0.58 16.82
N ALA A 99 9.99 0.50 17.39
CA ALA A 99 9.45 1.19 18.56
C ALA A 99 8.34 2.18 18.16
N THR A 100 8.46 2.78 16.96
CA THR A 100 7.45 3.63 16.34
C THR A 100 7.19 3.13 14.91
N LEU A 101 5.93 2.93 14.56
CA LEU A 101 5.53 2.47 13.23
C LEU A 101 4.57 3.48 12.59
N HIS A 102 5.02 4.13 11.53
CA HIS A 102 4.16 4.89 10.63
C HIS A 102 3.89 4.11 9.36
N TRP A 103 2.73 4.31 8.76
CA TRP A 103 2.30 3.60 7.57
C TRP A 103 1.86 4.58 6.48
N ILE A 104 2.35 4.35 5.26
CA ILE A 104 1.83 4.99 4.05
C ILE A 104 1.38 3.88 3.11
N GLY A 105 0.12 3.89 2.71
CA GLY A 105 -0.41 2.90 1.78
C GLY A 105 -1.08 3.54 0.58
N THR A 106 -0.63 3.19 -0.63
CA THR A 106 -1.27 3.60 -1.87
C THR A 106 -2.30 2.55 -2.29
N SER A 107 -3.56 2.95 -2.51
CA SER A 107 -4.59 2.06 -3.06
C SER A 107 -4.67 0.76 -2.24
N MET A 108 -4.36 -0.40 -2.81
CA MET A 108 -4.29 -1.69 -2.11
C MET A 108 -3.45 -1.61 -0.82
N GLY A 109 -2.30 -0.93 -0.85
CA GLY A 109 -1.46 -0.76 0.35
C GLY A 109 -2.16 0.00 1.48
N GLY A 110 -3.07 0.91 1.13
CA GLY A 110 -3.95 1.60 2.10
C GLY A 110 -5.03 0.67 2.66
N LEU A 111 -5.61 -0.23 1.85
CA LEU A 111 -6.55 -1.25 2.35
C LEU A 111 -5.89 -2.19 3.35
N ILE A 112 -4.66 -2.61 3.06
CA ILE A 112 -3.86 -3.44 3.97
C ILE A 112 -3.62 -2.69 5.30
N GLY A 113 -3.15 -1.44 5.24
CA GLY A 113 -2.88 -0.61 6.41
C GLY A 113 -4.12 -0.32 7.24
N MET A 114 -5.25 -0.01 6.59
CA MET A 114 -6.54 0.23 7.23
C MET A 114 -7.03 -1.02 7.98
N THR A 115 -6.98 -2.18 7.32
CA THR A 115 -7.38 -3.46 7.91
C THR A 115 -6.48 -3.79 9.10
N LEU A 116 -5.17 -3.64 8.95
CA LEU A 116 -4.20 -3.93 10.01
C LEU A 116 -4.38 -3.01 11.22
N ALA A 117 -4.45 -1.68 11.00
CA ALA A 117 -4.63 -0.70 12.06
C ALA A 117 -5.94 -0.91 12.83
N GLY A 118 -7.05 -1.10 12.10
CA GLY A 118 -8.36 -1.35 12.71
C GLY A 118 -8.41 -2.65 13.52
N THR A 119 -7.88 -3.74 12.96
CA THR A 119 -7.82 -5.05 13.66
C THR A 119 -6.92 -4.97 14.89
N ALA A 120 -5.79 -4.27 14.82
CA ALA A 120 -4.89 -4.07 15.95
C ALA A 120 -5.58 -3.29 17.09
N ALA A 121 -6.29 -2.20 16.77
CA ALA A 121 -7.04 -1.40 17.73
C ALA A 121 -8.18 -2.20 18.39
N LEU A 122 -8.95 -2.96 17.62
CA LEU A 122 -10.01 -3.84 18.14
C LEU A 122 -9.44 -4.91 19.08
N SER A 123 -8.35 -5.55 18.68
CA SER A 123 -7.67 -6.56 19.49
C SER A 123 -7.10 -5.98 20.79
N ALA A 124 -6.59 -4.76 20.77
CA ALA A 124 -6.13 -4.06 21.97
C ALA A 124 -7.28 -3.78 22.97
N ARG A 125 -8.43 -3.33 22.45
CA ARG A 125 -9.65 -3.09 23.28
C ARG A 125 -10.19 -4.38 23.90
N MET A 126 -10.18 -5.50 23.16
CA MET A 126 -10.61 -6.80 23.69
C MET A 126 -9.69 -7.29 24.80
N ARG A 127 -8.37 -7.20 24.62
CA ARG A 127 -7.38 -7.58 25.64
C ARG A 127 -7.54 -6.76 26.92
N THR A 128 -7.78 -5.46 26.82
CA THR A 128 -7.98 -4.59 27.98
C THR A 128 -9.23 -5.00 28.79
N ARG A 129 -10.30 -5.46 28.12
CA ARG A 129 -11.51 -5.95 28.79
C ARG A 129 -11.34 -7.31 29.49
N GLN A 130 -10.55 -8.20 28.87
CA GLN A 130 -10.35 -9.59 29.40
C GLN A 130 -9.32 -9.67 30.53
N HIS A 131 -8.35 -8.74 30.57
CA HIS A 131 -7.21 -8.80 31.48
C HIS A 131 -7.15 -7.61 32.44
N ALA A 132 -8.30 -7.04 32.80
CA ALA A 132 -8.37 -6.01 33.84
C ALA A 132 -7.92 -6.64 35.19
N GLY A 133 -6.63 -6.52 35.50
CA GLY A 133 -6.03 -7.07 36.73
C GLY A 133 -4.79 -7.96 36.56
N HIS A 134 -4.34 -8.20 35.32
CA HIS A 134 -3.09 -8.94 35.08
C HIS A 134 -2.04 -8.01 34.47
N ASP A 135 -0.79 -8.15 34.92
CA ASP A 135 0.35 -7.39 34.38
C ASP A 135 0.48 -7.63 32.87
N ARG A 136 0.48 -6.54 32.10
CA ARG A 136 0.73 -6.60 30.66
C ARG A 136 2.17 -7.02 30.42
N LEU A 137 2.38 -8.09 29.66
CA LEU A 137 3.71 -8.37 29.12
C LEU A 137 4.06 -7.24 28.13
N PRO A 138 5.20 -6.54 28.31
CA PRO A 138 5.66 -5.51 27.38
C PRO A 138 5.79 -6.08 25.96
N GLY A 139 5.33 -5.34 24.96
CA GLY A 139 5.50 -5.70 23.54
C GLY A 139 4.42 -6.61 22.92
N GLN A 140 3.35 -6.95 23.63
CA GLN A 140 2.23 -7.72 23.06
C GLN A 140 1.18 -6.84 22.39
N GLY A 141 1.46 -6.32 21.23
CA GLY A 141 0.47 -5.66 20.40
C GLY A 141 1.11 -4.89 19.26
N LEU A 142 0.58 -5.07 18.07
CA LEU A 142 0.91 -4.23 16.94
C LEU A 142 0.17 -2.90 17.10
N HIS A 143 0.86 -1.79 16.90
CA HIS A 143 0.28 -0.46 16.85
C HIS A 143 0.85 0.30 15.65
N ILE A 144 -0.01 1.05 14.96
CA ILE A 144 0.39 2.01 13.93
C ILE A 144 0.19 3.40 14.52
N ASP A 145 1.27 4.19 14.60
CA ASP A 145 1.24 5.50 15.26
C ASP A 145 0.66 6.60 14.37
N LYS A 146 0.84 6.49 13.04
CA LYS A 146 0.24 7.37 12.02
C LYS A 146 -0.04 6.59 10.74
N LEU A 147 -1.18 6.86 10.11
CA LEU A 147 -1.62 6.19 8.90
C LEU A 147 -1.88 7.19 7.78
N VAL A 148 -1.23 7.02 6.63
CA VAL A 148 -1.53 7.74 5.39
C VAL A 148 -2.22 6.81 4.41
N LEU A 149 -3.40 7.19 3.96
CA LEU A 149 -4.20 6.51 2.95
C LEU A 149 -4.12 7.31 1.65
N ASN A 150 -3.30 6.85 0.71
CA ASN A 150 -3.13 7.51 -0.58
C ASN A 150 -4.15 6.96 -1.58
N ASP A 151 -5.17 7.75 -1.83
CA ASP A 151 -6.26 7.60 -2.78
C ASP A 151 -7.07 6.30 -2.61
N VAL A 152 -7.42 6.01 -1.37
CA VAL A 152 -8.26 4.85 -1.02
C VAL A 152 -9.05 5.11 0.28
N GLY A 153 -10.22 4.51 0.35
CA GLY A 153 -11.10 4.52 1.53
C GLY A 153 -11.84 3.20 1.70
N PRO A 154 -12.71 3.10 2.70
CA PRO A 154 -13.51 1.90 2.95
C PRO A 154 -14.50 1.57 1.83
N ARG A 155 -14.96 2.57 1.07
CA ARG A 155 -15.84 2.40 -0.10
C ARG A 155 -15.04 2.64 -1.37
N LEU A 156 -15.05 1.67 -2.26
CA LEU A 156 -14.41 1.72 -3.58
C LEU A 156 -15.49 1.80 -4.66
N GLN A 157 -15.26 2.65 -5.67
CA GLN A 157 -16.21 2.80 -6.77
C GLN A 157 -16.19 1.56 -7.69
N ALA A 158 -17.33 0.92 -7.91
CA ALA A 158 -17.44 -0.30 -8.68
C ALA A 158 -16.92 -0.16 -10.13
N ALA A 159 -17.14 1.00 -10.75
CA ALA A 159 -16.64 1.29 -12.11
C ALA A 159 -15.10 1.25 -12.16
N ALA A 160 -14.42 1.79 -11.13
CA ALA A 160 -12.96 1.75 -11.05
C ALA A 160 -12.45 0.33 -10.82
N LEU A 161 -13.11 -0.46 -9.96
CA LEU A 161 -12.76 -1.87 -9.76
C LEU A 161 -12.92 -2.70 -11.05
N SER A 162 -14.00 -2.47 -11.80
CA SER A 162 -14.22 -3.10 -13.10
C SER A 162 -13.11 -2.73 -14.10
N ARG A 163 -12.75 -1.46 -14.19
CA ARG A 163 -11.64 -1.00 -15.04
C ARG A 163 -10.31 -1.66 -14.64
N ILE A 164 -10.00 -1.73 -13.36
CA ILE A 164 -8.79 -2.40 -12.85
C ILE A 164 -8.80 -3.88 -13.24
N GLY A 165 -9.90 -4.58 -13.04
CA GLY A 165 -10.05 -5.99 -13.41
C GLY A 165 -9.78 -6.28 -14.88
N GLN A 166 -10.03 -5.31 -15.78
CA GLN A 166 -9.81 -5.48 -17.22
C GLN A 166 -8.34 -5.63 -17.62
N TYR A 167 -7.38 -5.06 -16.86
CA TYR A 167 -5.97 -5.08 -17.25
C TYR A 167 -5.05 -5.93 -16.34
N VAL A 168 -5.50 -6.23 -15.12
CA VAL A 168 -4.63 -6.90 -14.11
C VAL A 168 -4.17 -8.28 -14.55
N GLY A 169 -5.05 -9.11 -15.13
CA GLY A 169 -4.72 -10.45 -15.59
C GLY A 169 -4.19 -10.56 -17.02
N GLN A 170 -4.04 -9.43 -17.72
CA GLN A 170 -3.61 -9.47 -19.12
C GLN A 170 -2.10 -9.56 -19.22
N GLY A 171 -1.60 -10.64 -19.84
CA GLY A 171 -0.21 -10.82 -20.19
C GLY A 171 0.12 -10.00 -21.44
N GLN A 172 0.99 -9.00 -21.27
CA GLN A 172 1.54 -8.21 -22.38
C GLN A 172 3.05 -8.28 -22.36
N ALA A 173 3.62 -8.38 -23.54
CA ALA A 173 5.06 -8.39 -23.74
C ALA A 173 5.44 -7.39 -24.84
N PHE A 174 6.47 -6.61 -24.59
CA PHE A 174 6.94 -5.53 -25.46
C PHE A 174 8.33 -5.85 -25.98
N ASP A 175 8.60 -5.49 -27.24
CA ASP A 175 9.89 -5.79 -27.88
C ASP A 175 10.97 -4.79 -27.43
N SER A 176 10.57 -3.59 -26.96
CA SER A 176 11.49 -2.59 -26.41
C SER A 176 11.01 -2.06 -25.05
N PHE A 177 11.92 -1.49 -24.27
CA PHE A 177 11.59 -0.80 -23.04
C PHE A 177 10.74 0.44 -23.30
N GLU A 178 10.99 1.13 -24.40
CA GLU A 178 10.24 2.33 -24.80
C GLU A 178 8.76 2.01 -25.05
N ASP A 179 8.45 0.85 -25.67
CA ASP A 179 7.06 0.41 -25.86
C ASP A 179 6.39 0.12 -24.51
N ALA A 180 7.11 -0.48 -23.57
CA ALA A 180 6.62 -0.71 -22.22
C ALA A 180 6.36 0.61 -21.46
N VAL A 181 7.24 1.61 -21.61
CA VAL A 181 7.07 2.97 -21.06
C VAL A 181 5.84 3.65 -21.67
N ALA A 182 5.70 3.60 -22.99
CA ALA A 182 4.54 4.18 -23.70
C ALA A 182 3.23 3.56 -23.23
N TYR A 183 3.18 2.23 -23.10
CA TYR A 183 2.04 1.52 -22.56
C TYR A 183 1.73 1.94 -21.12
N LEU A 184 2.75 2.03 -20.24
CA LEU A 184 2.53 2.46 -18.84
C LEU A 184 1.94 3.87 -18.78
N ARG A 185 2.46 4.79 -19.59
CA ARG A 185 1.97 6.18 -19.68
C ARG A 185 0.50 6.22 -20.10
N ASP A 186 0.10 5.40 -21.06
CA ASP A 186 -1.29 5.34 -21.55
C ASP A 186 -2.24 4.81 -20.47
N VAL A 187 -1.94 3.65 -19.89
CA VAL A 187 -2.81 3.02 -18.87
C VAL A 187 -2.81 3.76 -17.53
N SER A 188 -1.79 4.57 -17.26
CA SER A 188 -1.62 5.35 -16.03
C SER A 188 -1.75 6.87 -16.27
N ALA A 189 -2.43 7.31 -17.34
CA ALA A 189 -2.62 8.72 -17.64
C ALA A 189 -3.22 9.52 -16.47
N ALA A 190 -4.02 8.86 -15.63
CA ALA A 190 -4.60 9.43 -14.42
C ALA A 190 -3.56 9.81 -13.33
N PHE A 191 -2.31 9.37 -13.42
CA PHE A 191 -1.26 9.76 -12.47
C PHE A 191 -0.88 11.24 -12.57
N GLY A 192 -1.33 11.95 -13.61
CA GLY A 192 -1.03 13.34 -13.86
C GLY A 192 0.27 13.53 -14.63
N SER A 193 0.78 14.76 -14.60
CA SER A 193 1.96 15.14 -15.38
C SER A 193 3.25 14.58 -14.78
N HIS A 194 4.04 13.89 -15.61
CA HIS A 194 5.36 13.38 -15.26
C HIS A 194 6.34 13.67 -16.40
N THR A 195 7.62 13.83 -16.09
CA THR A 195 8.68 13.90 -17.10
C THR A 195 8.92 12.54 -17.74
N ASP A 196 9.58 12.51 -18.90
CA ASP A 196 9.95 11.25 -19.56
C ASP A 196 10.86 10.40 -18.65
N GLU A 197 11.74 11.03 -17.88
CA GLU A 197 12.60 10.35 -16.91
C GLU A 197 11.78 9.68 -15.80
N GLN A 198 10.79 10.38 -15.24
CA GLN A 198 9.89 9.82 -14.22
C GLN A 198 9.06 8.65 -14.76
N TRP A 199 8.56 8.73 -16.01
CA TRP A 199 7.86 7.60 -16.64
C TRP A 199 8.77 6.39 -16.85
N ARG A 200 10.02 6.61 -17.25
CA ARG A 200 11.02 5.54 -17.39
C ARG A 200 11.37 4.91 -16.04
N ASP A 201 11.53 5.72 -15.01
CA ASP A 201 11.77 5.26 -13.65
C ASP A 201 10.62 4.37 -13.16
N LEU A 202 9.37 4.84 -13.24
CA LEU A 202 8.18 4.06 -12.89
C LEU A 202 8.08 2.75 -13.69
N ALA A 203 8.41 2.77 -14.99
CA ALA A 203 8.36 1.58 -15.84
C ALA A 203 9.46 0.57 -15.48
N SER A 204 10.66 1.02 -15.10
CA SER A 204 11.81 0.17 -14.80
C SER A 204 11.55 -0.80 -13.64
N HIS A 205 10.58 -0.50 -12.78
CA HIS A 205 10.23 -1.29 -11.60
C HIS A 205 9.01 -2.19 -11.79
N VAL A 206 8.15 -1.89 -12.78
CA VAL A 206 6.93 -2.68 -13.06
C VAL A 206 7.04 -3.56 -14.29
N PHE A 207 8.13 -3.44 -15.03
CA PHE A 207 8.48 -4.35 -16.12
C PHE A 207 9.84 -5.00 -15.86
N ARG A 208 9.99 -6.24 -16.32
CA ARG A 208 11.24 -6.98 -16.29
C ARG A 208 11.53 -7.58 -17.66
N GLN A 209 12.80 -7.86 -17.93
CA GLN A 209 13.18 -8.55 -19.15
C GLN A 209 13.09 -10.06 -18.97
N GLU A 210 12.39 -10.72 -19.88
CA GLU A 210 12.23 -12.18 -19.92
C GLU A 210 12.20 -12.65 -21.37
N GLY A 211 13.08 -13.60 -21.73
CA GLY A 211 13.17 -14.12 -23.11
C GLY A 211 13.46 -13.05 -24.17
N GLY A 212 14.17 -11.97 -23.82
CA GLY A 212 14.48 -10.86 -24.73
C GLY A 212 13.35 -9.83 -24.89
N ARG A 213 12.23 -10.00 -24.22
CA ARG A 213 11.09 -9.08 -24.23
C ARG A 213 10.85 -8.46 -22.84
N TRP A 214 10.16 -7.34 -22.80
CA TRP A 214 9.72 -6.70 -21.56
C TRP A 214 8.34 -7.16 -21.18
N VAL A 215 8.20 -7.74 -19.97
CA VAL A 215 6.95 -8.28 -19.43
C VAL A 215 6.62 -7.64 -18.09
N LYS A 216 5.36 -7.69 -17.69
CA LYS A 216 4.92 -7.19 -16.38
C LYS A 216 5.65 -7.92 -15.25
N HIS A 217 6.11 -7.17 -14.25
CA HIS A 217 6.85 -7.69 -13.09
C HIS A 217 5.91 -8.03 -11.93
N TYR A 218 4.78 -8.66 -12.25
CA TYR A 218 3.84 -9.21 -11.28
C TYR A 218 3.17 -10.47 -11.81
N ASP A 219 2.65 -11.29 -10.91
CA ASP A 219 1.91 -12.52 -11.24
C ASP A 219 0.53 -12.18 -11.84
N LEU A 220 0.25 -12.63 -13.04
CA LEU A 220 -1.06 -12.46 -13.69
C LEU A 220 -2.20 -13.12 -12.92
N GLY A 221 -1.88 -14.10 -12.06
CA GLY A 221 -2.82 -14.72 -11.12
C GLY A 221 -3.45 -13.74 -10.12
N LEU A 222 -2.93 -12.50 -10.00
CA LEU A 222 -3.56 -11.43 -9.22
C LEU A 222 -4.99 -11.10 -9.67
N ALA A 223 -5.35 -11.48 -10.89
CA ALA A 223 -6.72 -11.34 -11.38
C ALA A 223 -7.72 -12.34 -10.78
N ALA A 224 -7.25 -13.46 -10.21
CA ALA A 224 -8.13 -14.52 -9.74
C ALA A 224 -9.21 -14.05 -8.72
N PRO A 225 -8.90 -13.23 -7.71
CA PRO A 225 -9.91 -12.73 -6.78
C PRO A 225 -10.98 -11.84 -7.43
N PHE A 226 -10.66 -11.13 -8.51
CA PHE A 226 -11.63 -10.27 -9.21
C PHE A 226 -12.67 -11.06 -9.99
N ASN A 227 -12.35 -12.30 -10.40
CA ASN A 227 -13.23 -13.15 -11.20
C ASN A 227 -14.32 -13.85 -10.38
N VAL A 228 -14.21 -13.86 -9.05
CA VAL A 228 -15.12 -14.59 -8.15
C VAL A 228 -15.92 -13.67 -7.22
N GLN A 229 -15.77 -12.36 -7.33
CA GLN A 229 -16.51 -11.39 -6.52
C GLN A 229 -17.90 -11.16 -7.10
N ASP A 230 -18.92 -11.27 -6.24
CA ASP A 230 -20.29 -10.86 -6.51
C ASP A 230 -20.65 -9.60 -5.71
N ASP A 231 -21.79 -8.99 -5.99
CA ASP A 231 -22.25 -7.76 -5.32
C ASP A 231 -22.41 -7.95 -3.80
N ALA A 232 -22.78 -9.13 -3.34
CA ALA A 232 -22.93 -9.42 -1.92
C ALA A 232 -21.56 -9.47 -1.21
N ALA A 233 -20.57 -10.09 -1.84
CA ALA A 233 -19.20 -10.12 -1.33
C ALA A 233 -18.57 -8.72 -1.29
N LEU A 234 -18.81 -7.91 -2.33
CA LEU A 234 -18.35 -6.51 -2.37
C LEU A 234 -18.98 -5.68 -1.25
N ALA A 235 -20.29 -5.79 -1.04
CA ALA A 235 -20.99 -5.09 0.04
C ALA A 235 -20.51 -5.52 1.44
N ALA A 236 -20.29 -6.82 1.65
CA ALA A 236 -19.74 -7.34 2.90
C ALA A 236 -18.30 -6.84 3.13
N GLY A 237 -17.48 -6.81 2.09
CA GLY A 237 -16.13 -6.25 2.12
C GLY A 237 -16.13 -4.77 2.50
N GLU A 238 -17.01 -3.96 1.91
CA GLU A 238 -17.17 -2.54 2.27
C GLU A 238 -17.54 -2.38 3.75
N GLN A 239 -18.49 -3.16 4.26
CA GLN A 239 -18.90 -3.11 5.67
C GLN A 239 -17.72 -3.44 6.61
N MET A 240 -16.94 -4.46 6.28
CA MET A 240 -15.75 -4.84 7.06
C MET A 240 -14.69 -3.72 7.05
N LEU A 241 -14.47 -3.09 5.91
CA LEU A 241 -13.53 -1.97 5.79
C LEU A 241 -13.99 -0.77 6.60
N TRP A 242 -15.29 -0.41 6.57
CA TRP A 242 -15.84 0.65 7.43
C TRP A 242 -15.65 0.33 8.90
N HIS A 243 -15.96 -0.90 9.31
CA HIS A 243 -15.77 -1.32 10.70
C HIS A 243 -14.31 -1.24 11.15
N SER A 244 -13.38 -1.67 10.29
CA SER A 244 -11.94 -1.54 10.55
C SER A 244 -11.52 -0.07 10.64
N TYR A 245 -11.97 0.77 9.70
CA TYR A 245 -11.63 2.18 9.64
C TYR A 245 -12.12 2.96 10.88
N GLU A 246 -13.35 2.74 11.31
CA GLU A 246 -13.93 3.37 12.51
C GLU A 246 -13.20 2.96 13.80
N ALA A 247 -12.59 1.79 13.81
CA ALA A 247 -11.83 1.28 14.94
C ALA A 247 -10.44 1.90 15.09
N ILE A 248 -9.86 2.47 14.02
CA ILE A 248 -8.51 3.06 14.03
C ILE A 248 -8.44 4.18 15.07
N ASP A 249 -7.42 4.12 15.91
CA ASP A 249 -7.22 5.03 17.04
C ASP A 249 -5.98 5.93 16.92
N CYS A 250 -5.21 5.82 15.82
CA CYS A 250 -4.13 6.74 15.47
C CYS A 250 -4.61 7.89 14.55
N PRO A 251 -3.83 8.98 14.41
CA PRO A 251 -4.07 10.00 13.38
C PRO A 251 -4.04 9.42 11.96
N ILE A 252 -4.93 9.90 11.09
CA ILE A 252 -5.08 9.47 9.71
C ILE A 252 -4.97 10.68 8.77
N LEU A 253 -4.18 10.56 7.72
CA LEU A 253 -4.19 11.46 6.57
C LEU A 253 -4.75 10.71 5.36
N VAL A 254 -5.84 11.22 4.79
CA VAL A 254 -6.39 10.75 3.51
C VAL A 254 -5.95 11.73 2.43
N MET A 255 -5.19 11.24 1.47
CA MET A 255 -4.87 11.98 0.26
C MET A 255 -5.79 11.51 -0.86
N ARG A 256 -6.38 12.44 -1.60
CA ARG A 256 -7.25 12.13 -2.73
C ARG A 256 -6.77 12.86 -3.98
N GLY A 257 -6.62 12.15 -5.09
CA GLY A 257 -6.47 12.81 -6.39
C GLY A 257 -7.78 13.51 -6.79
N ALA A 258 -7.72 14.78 -7.20
CA ALA A 258 -8.91 15.57 -7.56
C ALA A 258 -9.78 14.89 -8.63
N HIS A 259 -9.16 14.12 -9.53
CA HIS A 259 -9.80 13.36 -10.58
C HIS A 259 -9.91 11.85 -10.29
N SER A 260 -9.75 11.43 -9.01
CA SER A 260 -9.87 10.02 -8.66
C SER A 260 -11.24 9.45 -9.00
N ASP A 261 -11.23 8.34 -9.72
CA ASP A 261 -12.41 7.53 -10.04
C ASP A 261 -12.64 6.41 -9.01
N LEU A 262 -11.67 6.16 -8.11
CA LEU A 262 -11.75 5.13 -7.08
C LEU A 262 -12.25 5.66 -5.75
N LEU A 263 -11.73 6.79 -5.28
CA LEU A 263 -12.10 7.43 -4.02
C LEU A 263 -12.92 8.69 -4.30
N SER A 264 -14.23 8.65 -4.03
CA SER A 264 -15.09 9.81 -4.26
C SER A 264 -14.96 10.85 -3.14
N PRO A 265 -15.24 12.16 -3.45
CA PRO A 265 -15.29 13.21 -2.44
C PRO A 265 -16.29 12.92 -1.31
N GLU A 266 -17.42 12.25 -1.63
CA GLU A 266 -18.45 11.82 -0.69
C GLU A 266 -17.89 10.82 0.32
N THR A 267 -17.12 9.84 -0.17
CA THR A 267 -16.45 8.86 0.70
C THR A 267 -15.46 9.54 1.64
N VAL A 268 -14.66 10.50 1.15
CA VAL A 268 -13.74 11.26 2.01
C VAL A 268 -14.49 12.03 3.10
N ARG A 269 -15.57 12.74 2.75
CA ARG A 269 -16.41 13.44 3.74
C ARG A 269 -16.97 12.46 4.79
N GLU A 270 -17.40 11.27 4.37
CA GLU A 270 -17.89 10.24 5.27
C GLU A 270 -16.77 9.70 6.17
N MET A 271 -15.57 9.51 5.66
CA MET A 271 -14.39 9.10 6.44
C MET A 271 -14.07 10.11 7.54
N VAL A 272 -13.99 11.40 7.22
CA VAL A 272 -13.74 12.46 8.21
C VAL A 272 -14.85 12.50 9.27
N ARG A 273 -16.11 12.34 8.88
CA ARG A 273 -17.25 12.31 9.81
C ARG A 273 -17.22 11.12 10.76
N ARG A 274 -16.86 9.91 10.27
CA ARG A 274 -16.87 8.67 11.05
C ARG A 274 -15.66 8.50 11.96
N ASN A 275 -14.51 9.04 11.57
CA ASN A 275 -13.31 9.01 12.41
C ASN A 275 -12.72 10.43 12.53
N PRO A 276 -12.90 11.09 13.71
CA PRO A 276 -12.48 12.48 13.91
C PRO A 276 -10.94 12.66 13.93
N ARG A 277 -10.16 11.59 13.88
CA ARG A 277 -8.69 11.64 13.75
C ARG A 277 -8.24 11.79 12.31
N THR A 278 -9.18 11.86 11.36
CA THR A 278 -8.91 11.94 9.93
C THR A 278 -8.77 13.38 9.49
N GLN A 279 -7.63 13.66 8.85
CA GLN A 279 -7.40 14.83 8.01
C GLN A 279 -7.46 14.41 6.55
N SER A 280 -7.85 15.30 5.65
CA SER A 280 -7.85 15.03 4.22
C SER A 280 -7.21 16.15 3.42
N VAL A 281 -6.53 15.79 2.34
CA VAL A 281 -5.96 16.71 1.36
C VAL A 281 -6.33 16.24 -0.04
N GLU A 282 -6.69 17.17 -0.91
CA GLU A 282 -6.92 16.92 -2.32
C GLU A 282 -5.70 17.33 -3.13
N VAL A 283 -5.30 16.49 -4.08
CA VAL A 283 -4.15 16.71 -4.97
C VAL A 283 -4.67 17.04 -6.35
N GLU A 284 -4.49 18.30 -6.74
CA GLU A 284 -4.96 18.81 -8.02
C GLU A 284 -4.25 18.17 -9.23
N GLY A 285 -4.98 18.00 -10.33
CA GLY A 285 -4.46 17.49 -11.59
C GLY A 285 -4.11 16.00 -11.61
N VAL A 286 -4.50 15.24 -10.58
CA VAL A 286 -4.19 13.82 -10.42
C VAL A 286 -5.46 13.02 -10.20
N GLY A 287 -5.53 11.83 -10.81
CA GLY A 287 -6.56 10.81 -10.55
C GLY A 287 -6.04 9.72 -9.63
N HIS A 288 -6.44 8.47 -9.88
CA HIS A 288 -5.99 7.32 -9.08
C HIS A 288 -4.66 6.76 -9.60
N ALA A 289 -3.59 6.92 -8.84
CA ALA A 289 -3.40 7.58 -7.55
C ALA A 289 -2.21 8.57 -7.64
N PRO A 290 -2.09 9.55 -6.71
CA PRO A 290 -0.88 10.34 -6.56
C PRO A 290 0.36 9.45 -6.45
N THR A 291 1.40 9.74 -7.24
CA THR A 291 2.60 8.90 -7.35
C THR A 291 3.63 9.14 -6.25
N LEU A 292 3.41 10.18 -5.44
CA LEU A 292 4.31 10.63 -4.36
C LEU A 292 5.73 10.99 -4.87
N MET A 293 5.78 11.55 -6.08
CA MET A 293 7.02 12.02 -6.71
C MET A 293 7.14 13.56 -6.73
N HIS A 294 6.08 14.30 -6.38
CA HIS A 294 5.99 15.75 -6.49
C HIS A 294 5.84 16.42 -5.13
N ASP A 295 6.39 17.64 -4.99
CA ASP A 295 6.40 18.37 -3.71
C ASP A 295 4.98 18.65 -3.16
N ASN A 296 4.00 18.92 -4.02
CA ASN A 296 2.60 19.10 -3.61
C ASN A 296 1.95 17.81 -3.07
N GLN A 297 2.52 16.66 -3.32
CA GLN A 297 2.11 15.36 -2.79
C GLN A 297 2.91 15.00 -1.53
N LEU A 298 4.21 15.27 -1.52
CA LEU A 298 5.13 14.92 -0.44
C LEU A 298 4.99 15.86 0.76
N GLY A 299 4.84 17.16 0.52
CA GLY A 299 4.73 18.17 1.58
C GLY A 299 3.64 17.88 2.61
N PRO A 300 2.38 17.57 2.21
CA PRO A 300 1.34 17.18 3.15
C PRO A 300 1.69 15.95 4.00
N ILE A 301 2.34 14.95 3.41
CA ILE A 301 2.79 13.74 4.13
C ILE A 301 3.85 14.10 5.17
N GLU A 302 4.86 14.87 4.77
CA GLU A 302 5.95 15.29 5.67
C GLU A 302 5.42 16.09 6.85
N ASN A 303 4.54 17.06 6.60
CA ASN A 303 3.91 17.85 7.65
C ASN A 303 3.10 16.97 8.61
N PHE A 304 2.29 16.05 8.08
CA PHE A 304 1.53 15.12 8.88
C PHE A 304 2.42 14.21 9.73
N LEU A 305 3.47 13.65 9.15
CA LEU A 305 4.40 12.77 9.87
C LEU A 305 5.15 13.51 10.99
N ARG A 306 5.49 14.78 10.79
CA ARG A 306 6.15 15.63 11.79
C ARG A 306 5.18 16.25 12.80
N GLY A 307 3.86 16.14 12.59
CA GLY A 307 2.84 16.77 13.43
C GLY A 307 2.75 18.28 13.25
N LEU A 308 3.15 18.78 12.10
CA LEU A 308 3.00 20.18 11.69
C LEU A 308 1.61 20.39 11.10
N GLN A 309 0.99 21.55 11.40
CA GLN A 309 -0.32 21.95 10.84
C GLN A 309 -0.14 22.66 9.50
#